data_05d271ee29b2d9553d691ad992be4285
#
_entry.id   05d271ee29b2d9553d691ad992be4285
#
_cell.length_a   1.000
_cell.length_b   1.000
_cell.length_c   1.000
_cell.angle_alpha   90.00
_cell.angle_beta   90.00
_cell.angle_gamma   90.00
#
_symmetry.space_group_name_H-M   'P 1'
#
loop_
_entity.id
_entity.type
_entity.pdbx_description
1 polymer ?
#
loop_
_entity_poly.entity_id
_entity_poly.type
_entity_poly.pdbx_seq_one_letter_code
_entity_poly.pdbx_strand_id
1 'polypeptide(L)'
;MSSSAETSDKRVRMARGERLAQLLDLAWKIVREEGTDALTLGHLAARAGVTKPVVYSHFGTREGLLATLFRRFDARQTELMDAALERSKPTLADRAHAIASSYVDCVFTQGRELPGVVAALDGSPEMERIKREFHAEFMEKCRVLLAPFAPSGDVSAAGLWSMLGAAQSLSHAAASGAVTRDDAIAELDRSIRAMVEMR
;
A
#
# COMPACT_ATOMS: atom_id res chain seq x y z
N MET A 1 28.94 -48.70 -24.59
CA MET A 1 28.73 -48.45 -23.15
C MET A 1 28.45 -46.98 -23.02
N SER A 2 27.15 -46.63 -23.11
CA SER A 2 26.71 -45.25 -23.04
C SER A 2 26.24 -44.98 -21.61
N SER A 3 26.92 -44.06 -20.92
CA SER A 3 26.50 -43.56 -19.62
C SER A 3 25.72 -42.28 -19.83
N SER A 4 24.41 -42.39 -19.76
CA SER A 4 23.51 -41.24 -19.73
C SER A 4 23.57 -40.64 -18.33
N ALA A 5 24.17 -39.47 -18.19
CA ALA A 5 24.10 -38.66 -16.99
C ALA A 5 22.75 -38.00 -16.93
N GLU A 6 21.84 -38.52 -16.07
CA GLU A 6 20.61 -37.84 -15.65
C GLU A 6 21.01 -36.65 -14.80
N THR A 7 20.90 -35.46 -15.35
CA THR A 7 20.97 -34.21 -14.63
C THR A 7 19.63 -34.05 -13.86
N SER A 8 19.64 -34.54 -12.62
CA SER A 8 18.57 -34.26 -11.67
C SER A 8 18.56 -32.76 -11.32
N ASP A 9 17.69 -32.03 -11.95
CA ASP A 9 17.37 -30.61 -11.62
C ASP A 9 16.79 -30.56 -10.22
N LYS A 10 17.66 -30.40 -9.23
CA LYS A 10 17.31 -30.25 -7.83
C LYS A 10 16.62 -28.87 -7.67
N ARG A 11 15.29 -28.80 -7.90
CA ARG A 11 14.47 -27.63 -7.59
C ARG A 11 14.74 -27.23 -6.14
N VAL A 12 15.54 -26.19 -5.96
CA VAL A 12 15.77 -25.58 -4.65
C VAL A 12 14.42 -25.19 -4.07
N ARG A 13 14.04 -25.81 -2.95
CA ARG A 13 12.77 -25.53 -2.26
C ARG A 13 12.87 -24.14 -1.66
N MET A 14 12.28 -23.16 -2.35
CA MET A 14 12.22 -21.77 -1.91
C MET A 14 11.55 -21.66 -0.53
N ALA A 15 12.09 -20.82 0.36
CA ALA A 15 11.49 -20.57 1.67
C ALA A 15 10.05 -20.03 1.53
N ARG A 16 9.19 -20.32 2.51
CA ARG A 16 7.76 -19.93 2.46
C ARG A 16 7.57 -18.42 2.26
N GLY A 17 8.40 -17.60 2.93
CA GLY A 17 8.35 -16.13 2.81
C GLY A 17 8.79 -15.64 1.43
N GLU A 18 9.84 -16.20 0.87
CA GLU A 18 10.31 -15.88 -0.50
C GLU A 18 9.25 -16.24 -1.54
N ARG A 19 8.59 -17.38 -1.36
CA ARG A 19 7.51 -17.81 -2.24
C ARG A 19 6.31 -16.85 -2.16
N LEU A 20 5.94 -16.43 -0.95
CA LEU A 20 4.87 -15.44 -0.75
C LEU A 20 5.22 -14.13 -1.47
N ALA A 21 6.43 -13.61 -1.30
CA ALA A 21 6.88 -12.39 -1.97
C ALA A 21 6.80 -12.52 -3.50
N GLN A 22 7.31 -13.62 -4.06
CA GLN A 22 7.24 -13.91 -5.50
C GLN A 22 5.79 -13.95 -6.01
N LEU A 23 4.89 -14.62 -5.28
CA LEU A 23 3.48 -14.71 -5.66
C LEU A 23 2.79 -13.34 -5.64
N LEU A 24 3.10 -12.50 -4.65
CA LEU A 24 2.54 -11.15 -4.55
C LEU A 24 3.07 -10.23 -5.65
N ASP A 25 4.36 -10.30 -6.00
CA ASP A 25 4.93 -9.51 -7.11
C ASP A 25 4.27 -9.90 -8.44
N LEU A 26 4.07 -11.19 -8.65
CA LEU A 26 3.39 -11.69 -9.84
C LEU A 26 1.90 -11.32 -9.87
N ALA A 27 1.23 -11.34 -8.71
CA ALA A 27 -0.16 -10.92 -8.61
C ALA A 27 -0.33 -9.45 -8.98
N TRP A 28 0.53 -8.54 -8.50
CA TRP A 28 0.56 -7.14 -8.93
C TRP A 28 0.80 -7.00 -10.43
N LYS A 29 1.68 -7.83 -11.00
CA LYS A 29 1.92 -7.83 -12.45
C LYS A 29 0.67 -8.23 -13.22
N ILE A 30 -0.06 -9.26 -12.79
CA ILE A 30 -1.33 -9.69 -13.41
C ILE A 30 -2.36 -8.54 -13.32
N VAL A 31 -2.53 -7.93 -12.15
CA VAL A 31 -3.47 -6.81 -11.99
C VAL A 31 -3.15 -5.65 -12.94
N ARG A 32 -1.87 -5.34 -13.11
CA ARG A 32 -1.40 -4.26 -14.00
C ARG A 32 -1.62 -4.56 -15.47
N GLU A 33 -1.34 -5.78 -15.90
CA GLU A 33 -1.37 -6.18 -17.31
C GLU A 33 -2.76 -6.61 -17.78
N GLU A 34 -3.53 -7.26 -16.91
CA GLU A 34 -4.77 -7.98 -17.27
C GLU A 34 -6.00 -7.49 -16.48
N GLY A 35 -5.81 -6.63 -15.49
CA GLY A 35 -6.86 -6.15 -14.59
C GLY A 35 -7.11 -7.07 -13.40
N THR A 36 -7.85 -6.55 -12.41
CA THR A 36 -8.11 -7.24 -11.14
C THR A 36 -8.99 -8.49 -11.34
N ASP A 37 -9.89 -8.49 -12.32
CA ASP A 37 -10.78 -9.61 -12.58
C ASP A 37 -10.03 -10.85 -13.10
N ALA A 38 -8.92 -10.66 -13.79
CA ALA A 38 -8.06 -11.76 -14.24
C ALA A 38 -7.30 -12.41 -13.06
N LEU A 39 -7.18 -11.75 -11.92
CA LEU A 39 -6.46 -12.28 -10.77
C LEU A 39 -7.29 -13.33 -10.03
N THR A 40 -7.06 -14.59 -10.38
CA THR A 40 -7.57 -15.78 -9.68
C THR A 40 -6.42 -16.61 -9.14
N LEU A 41 -6.69 -17.43 -8.09
CA LEU A 41 -5.66 -18.33 -7.53
C LEU A 41 -5.14 -19.31 -8.58
N GLY A 42 -6.01 -19.76 -9.48
CA GLY A 42 -5.64 -20.68 -10.56
C GLY A 42 -4.74 -20.03 -11.61
N HIS A 43 -5.06 -18.79 -12.02
CA HIS A 43 -4.27 -18.03 -12.98
C HIS A 43 -2.90 -17.67 -12.39
N LEU A 44 -2.88 -17.22 -11.12
CA LEU A 44 -1.64 -16.95 -10.41
C LEU A 44 -0.73 -18.19 -10.31
N ALA A 45 -1.30 -19.37 -10.03
CA ALA A 45 -0.54 -20.61 -9.98
C ALA A 45 0.09 -20.96 -11.35
N ALA A 46 -0.68 -20.83 -12.43
CA ALA A 46 -0.20 -21.07 -13.78
C ALA A 46 0.93 -20.10 -14.16
N ARG A 47 0.75 -18.80 -13.90
CA ARG A 47 1.76 -17.77 -14.20
C ARG A 47 3.04 -17.92 -13.33
N ALA A 48 2.89 -18.42 -12.09
CA ALA A 48 4.01 -18.67 -11.18
C ALA A 48 4.74 -20.02 -11.45
N GLY A 49 4.22 -20.87 -12.33
CA GLY A 49 4.77 -22.20 -12.57
C GLY A 49 4.71 -23.11 -11.34
N VAL A 50 3.69 -22.94 -10.49
CA VAL A 50 3.47 -23.75 -9.28
C VAL A 50 2.13 -24.45 -9.32
N THR A 51 1.93 -25.46 -8.47
CA THR A 51 0.66 -26.15 -8.36
C THR A 51 -0.39 -25.32 -7.62
N LYS A 52 -1.67 -25.47 -7.94
CA LYS A 52 -2.77 -24.78 -7.23
C LYS A 52 -2.69 -24.91 -5.70
N PRO A 53 -2.46 -26.11 -5.12
CA PRO A 53 -2.34 -26.27 -3.66
C PRO A 53 -1.31 -25.34 -3.03
N VAL A 54 -0.20 -25.01 -3.71
CA VAL A 54 0.81 -24.06 -3.20
C VAL A 54 0.19 -22.67 -3.03
N VAL A 55 -0.53 -22.17 -4.04
CA VAL A 55 -1.16 -20.84 -3.97
C VAL A 55 -2.29 -20.83 -2.93
N TYR A 56 -3.12 -21.88 -2.91
CA TYR A 56 -4.19 -22.01 -1.94
C TYR A 56 -3.67 -22.05 -0.49
N SER A 57 -2.51 -22.66 -0.24
CA SER A 57 -1.89 -22.69 1.10
C SER A 57 -1.41 -21.32 1.60
N HIS A 58 -1.19 -20.36 0.70
CA HIS A 58 -0.82 -18.99 1.06
C HIS A 58 -2.03 -18.06 1.25
N PHE A 59 -3.06 -18.19 0.43
CA PHE A 59 -4.12 -17.19 0.35
C PHE A 59 -5.52 -17.72 0.72
N GLY A 60 -5.74 -19.02 0.66
CA GLY A 60 -7.05 -19.64 0.91
C GLY A 60 -8.07 -19.33 -0.18
N THR A 61 -8.44 -18.07 -0.33
CA THR A 61 -9.45 -17.58 -1.29
C THR A 61 -8.90 -16.43 -2.14
N ARG A 62 -9.67 -16.02 -3.16
CA ARG A 62 -9.36 -14.83 -3.98
C ARG A 62 -9.39 -13.56 -3.11
N GLU A 63 -10.36 -13.46 -2.22
CA GLU A 63 -10.47 -12.35 -1.26
C GLU A 63 -9.25 -12.31 -0.35
N GLY A 64 -8.78 -13.46 0.15
CA GLY A 64 -7.56 -13.56 0.95
C GLY A 64 -6.29 -13.11 0.19
N LEU A 65 -6.21 -13.41 -1.12
CA LEU A 65 -5.14 -12.89 -1.98
C LEU A 65 -5.21 -11.37 -2.12
N LEU A 66 -6.37 -10.82 -2.45
CA LEU A 66 -6.57 -9.38 -2.59
C LEU A 66 -6.32 -8.63 -1.26
N ALA A 67 -6.80 -9.18 -0.15
CA ALA A 67 -6.53 -8.65 1.19
C ALA A 67 -5.02 -8.65 1.52
N THR A 68 -4.29 -9.69 1.10
CA THR A 68 -2.83 -9.77 1.31
C THR A 68 -2.09 -8.76 0.42
N LEU A 69 -2.56 -8.52 -0.80
CA LEU A 69 -2.02 -7.45 -1.66
C LEU A 69 -2.21 -6.07 -1.03
N PHE A 70 -3.41 -5.80 -0.49
CA PHE A 70 -3.69 -4.54 0.20
C PHE A 70 -2.80 -4.34 1.42
N ARG A 71 -2.65 -5.36 2.30
CA ARG A 71 -1.75 -5.28 3.46
C ARG A 71 -0.30 -5.04 3.05
N ARG A 72 0.17 -5.63 1.95
CA ARG A 72 1.53 -5.38 1.45
C ARG A 72 1.71 -3.95 0.95
N PHE A 73 0.69 -3.39 0.29
CA PHE A 73 0.68 -1.99 -0.11
C PHE A 73 0.77 -1.07 1.12
N ASP A 74 -0.03 -1.35 2.14
CA ASP A 74 -0.07 -0.62 3.40
C ASP A 74 1.29 -0.65 4.15
N ALA A 75 1.86 -1.84 4.31
CA ALA A 75 3.19 -1.99 4.90
C ALA A 75 4.25 -1.17 4.14
N ARG A 76 4.18 -1.17 2.80
CA ARG A 76 5.09 -0.37 1.96
C ARG A 76 4.90 1.13 2.16
N GLN A 77 3.67 1.58 2.31
CA GLN A 77 3.37 3.00 2.61
C GLN A 77 3.97 3.41 3.96
N THR A 78 3.81 2.57 4.97
CA THR A 78 4.41 2.79 6.30
C THR A 78 5.93 2.89 6.23
N GLU A 79 6.60 1.98 5.54
CA GLU A 79 8.06 1.99 5.35
C GLU A 79 8.54 3.29 4.65
N LEU A 80 7.84 3.72 3.61
CA LEU A 80 8.19 4.95 2.87
C LEU A 80 8.04 6.19 3.75
N MET A 81 6.97 6.24 4.55
CA MET A 81 6.75 7.33 5.50
C MET A 81 7.84 7.34 6.58
N ASP A 82 8.19 6.19 7.17
CA ASP A 82 9.25 6.10 8.17
C ASP A 82 10.60 6.57 7.61
N ALA A 83 10.97 6.10 6.44
CA ALA A 83 12.19 6.53 5.77
C ALA A 83 12.20 8.02 5.41
N ALA A 84 11.06 8.63 5.10
CA ALA A 84 10.94 10.06 4.86
C ALA A 84 11.10 10.86 6.17
N LEU A 85 10.48 10.37 7.26
CA LEU A 85 10.55 10.98 8.59
C LEU A 85 11.94 10.94 9.20
N GLU A 86 12.68 9.85 9.02
CA GLU A 86 14.07 9.73 9.48
C GLU A 86 14.99 10.78 8.84
N ARG A 87 14.70 11.16 7.60
CA ARG A 87 15.48 12.19 6.87
C ARG A 87 14.97 13.60 7.10
N SER A 88 13.81 13.78 7.71
CA SER A 88 13.18 15.09 7.92
C SER A 88 13.65 15.72 9.23
N LYS A 89 13.67 17.07 9.28
CA LYS A 89 13.88 17.79 10.54
C LYS A 89 12.62 17.73 11.41
N PRO A 90 12.74 17.91 12.73
CA PRO A 90 11.60 17.94 13.64
C PRO A 90 10.89 19.31 13.62
N THR A 91 10.48 19.77 12.45
CA THR A 91 9.67 20.99 12.26
C THR A 91 8.32 20.62 11.65
N LEU A 92 7.28 21.43 11.87
CA LEU A 92 5.98 21.20 11.29
C LEU A 92 6.05 21.09 9.74
N ALA A 93 6.79 22.00 9.10
CA ALA A 93 6.95 22.01 7.65
C ALA A 93 7.59 20.71 7.11
N ASP A 94 8.70 20.27 7.73
CA ASP A 94 9.38 19.05 7.29
C ASP A 94 8.54 17.78 7.57
N ARG A 95 7.81 17.72 8.71
CA ARG A 95 6.91 16.59 9.04
C ARG A 95 5.71 16.53 8.10
N ALA A 96 5.07 17.68 7.85
CA ALA A 96 3.95 17.76 6.91
C ALA A 96 4.38 17.34 5.49
N HIS A 97 5.53 17.83 5.04
CA HIS A 97 6.08 17.46 3.74
C HIS A 97 6.43 15.97 3.65
N ALA A 98 7.03 15.38 4.70
CA ALA A 98 7.34 13.95 4.72
C ALA A 98 6.07 13.08 4.67
N ILE A 99 5.01 13.45 5.39
CA ILE A 99 3.72 12.78 5.34
C ILE A 99 3.10 12.91 3.93
N ALA A 100 3.04 14.13 3.39
CA ALA A 100 2.44 14.39 2.09
C ALA A 100 3.16 13.66 0.95
N SER A 101 4.49 13.80 0.89
CA SER A 101 5.30 13.18 -0.18
C SER A 101 5.26 11.66 -0.13
N SER A 102 5.43 11.05 1.06
CA SER A 102 5.39 9.59 1.19
C SER A 102 4.04 9.00 0.80
N TYR A 103 2.93 9.68 1.15
CA TYR A 103 1.58 9.21 0.80
C TYR A 103 1.35 9.29 -0.72
N VAL A 104 1.58 10.46 -1.32
CA VAL A 104 1.39 10.66 -2.77
C VAL A 104 2.31 9.74 -3.56
N ASP A 105 3.58 9.59 -3.18
CA ASP A 105 4.54 8.74 -3.87
C ASP A 105 4.19 7.27 -3.83
N CYS A 106 3.70 6.79 -2.70
CA CYS A 106 3.25 5.41 -2.57
C CYS A 106 2.10 5.12 -3.55
N VAL A 107 1.07 5.98 -3.56
CA VAL A 107 -0.08 5.83 -4.46
C VAL A 107 0.34 6.03 -5.92
N PHE A 108 1.18 7.02 -6.22
CA PHE A 108 1.64 7.29 -7.57
C PHE A 108 2.45 6.14 -8.16
N THR A 109 3.27 5.46 -7.34
CA THR A 109 4.16 4.39 -7.77
C THR A 109 3.46 3.03 -7.88
N GLN A 110 2.53 2.74 -6.97
CA GLN A 110 1.85 1.43 -6.88
C GLN A 110 0.32 1.52 -6.94
N GLY A 111 -0.23 2.73 -6.99
CA GLY A 111 -1.65 2.97 -6.71
C GLY A 111 -2.57 2.98 -7.93
N ARG A 112 -2.06 2.86 -9.15
CA ARG A 112 -2.94 2.77 -10.34
C ARG A 112 -3.80 1.52 -10.32
N GLU A 113 -3.27 0.44 -9.75
CA GLU A 113 -3.93 -0.86 -9.63
C GLU A 113 -4.76 -1.01 -8.35
N LEU A 114 -4.43 -0.22 -7.32
CA LEU A 114 -5.07 -0.32 -6.00
C LEU A 114 -6.59 -0.06 -6.02
N PRO A 115 -7.13 0.93 -6.76
CA PRO A 115 -8.58 1.13 -6.83
C PRO A 115 -9.33 -0.11 -7.31
N GLY A 116 -8.79 -0.85 -8.28
CA GLY A 116 -9.37 -2.12 -8.74
C GLY A 116 -9.36 -3.20 -7.68
N VAL A 117 -8.27 -3.31 -6.89
CA VAL A 117 -8.17 -4.26 -5.78
C VAL A 117 -9.16 -3.90 -4.68
N VAL A 118 -9.28 -2.62 -4.32
CA VAL A 118 -10.23 -2.13 -3.32
C VAL A 118 -11.67 -2.37 -3.79
N ALA A 119 -12.00 -1.99 -5.02
CA ALA A 119 -13.34 -2.19 -5.59
C ALA A 119 -13.75 -3.67 -5.63
N ALA A 120 -12.82 -4.57 -5.96
CA ALA A 120 -13.07 -6.02 -5.97
C ALA A 120 -13.32 -6.62 -4.58
N LEU A 121 -13.02 -5.88 -3.52
CA LEU A 121 -13.22 -6.26 -2.12
C LEU A 121 -14.29 -5.40 -1.42
N ASP A 122 -14.82 -4.38 -2.11
CA ASP A 122 -15.86 -3.52 -1.54
C ASP A 122 -17.07 -4.35 -1.12
N GLY A 123 -17.56 -4.07 0.10
CA GLY A 123 -18.66 -4.80 0.71
C GLY A 123 -18.25 -6.09 1.42
N SER A 124 -16.96 -6.51 1.40
CA SER A 124 -16.52 -7.62 2.22
C SER A 124 -16.21 -7.17 3.65
N PRO A 125 -16.73 -7.88 4.70
CA PRO A 125 -16.43 -7.54 6.09
C PRO A 125 -14.93 -7.55 6.42
N GLU A 126 -14.18 -8.43 5.75
CA GLU A 126 -12.73 -8.53 5.91
C GLU A 126 -12.03 -7.25 5.40
N MET A 127 -12.41 -6.72 4.24
CA MET A 127 -11.83 -5.49 3.70
C MET A 127 -12.19 -4.28 4.57
N GLU A 128 -13.44 -4.17 5.01
CA GLU A 128 -13.85 -3.09 5.90
C GLU A 128 -13.08 -3.10 7.23
N ARG A 129 -12.76 -4.27 7.75
CA ARG A 129 -11.90 -4.40 8.93
C ARG A 129 -10.48 -3.93 8.63
N ILE A 130 -9.88 -4.39 7.54
CA ILE A 130 -8.51 -4.03 7.13
C ILE A 130 -8.40 -2.51 6.90
N LYS A 131 -9.35 -1.91 6.19
CA LYS A 131 -9.39 -0.46 5.96
C LYS A 131 -9.46 0.33 7.27
N ARG A 132 -10.32 -0.09 8.22
CA ARG A 132 -10.43 0.58 9.52
C ARG A 132 -9.14 0.48 10.34
N GLU A 133 -8.52 -0.70 10.39
CA GLU A 133 -7.25 -0.91 11.07
C GLU A 133 -6.16 0.01 10.49
N PHE A 134 -6.00 0.00 9.17
CA PHE A 134 -5.05 0.86 8.47
C PHE A 134 -5.29 2.36 8.72
N HIS A 135 -6.52 2.83 8.56
CA HIS A 135 -6.85 4.24 8.79
C HIS A 135 -6.55 4.65 10.25
N ALA A 136 -6.87 3.79 11.21
CA ALA A 136 -6.60 4.05 12.63
C ALA A 136 -5.11 4.15 12.92
N GLU A 137 -4.30 3.22 12.42
CA GLU A 137 -2.85 3.18 12.60
C GLU A 137 -2.18 4.40 11.93
N PHE A 138 -2.54 4.70 10.68
CA PHE A 138 -2.01 5.85 9.96
C PHE A 138 -2.36 7.18 10.65
N MET A 139 -3.64 7.38 11.03
CA MET A 139 -4.07 8.60 11.71
C MET A 139 -3.41 8.74 13.08
N GLU A 140 -3.27 7.67 13.85
CA GLU A 140 -2.60 7.72 15.15
C GLU A 140 -1.12 8.09 14.99
N LYS A 141 -0.43 7.53 13.99
CA LYS A 141 0.95 7.89 13.67
C LYS A 141 1.06 9.37 13.30
N CYS A 142 0.18 9.89 12.44
CA CYS A 142 0.14 11.31 12.09
C CYS A 142 -0.18 12.18 13.31
N ARG A 143 -1.10 11.77 14.17
CA ARG A 143 -1.45 12.49 15.40
C ARG A 143 -0.22 12.66 16.30
N VAL A 144 0.50 11.58 16.59
CA VAL A 144 1.72 11.60 17.42
C VAL A 144 2.80 12.50 16.83
N LEU A 145 2.97 12.49 15.51
CA LEU A 145 3.98 13.29 14.82
C LEU A 145 3.65 14.77 14.77
N LEU A 146 2.38 15.13 14.70
CA LEU A 146 1.91 16.51 14.50
C LEU A 146 1.46 17.20 15.80
N ALA A 147 1.03 16.45 16.80
CA ALA A 147 0.55 16.99 18.08
C ALA A 147 1.52 17.99 18.75
N PRO A 148 2.85 17.79 18.75
CA PRO A 148 3.79 18.75 19.35
C PRO A 148 3.77 20.15 18.72
N PHE A 149 3.22 20.31 17.53
CA PHE A 149 3.13 21.58 16.79
C PHE A 149 1.74 22.22 16.89
N ALA A 150 0.75 21.51 17.40
CA ALA A 150 -0.60 22.04 17.53
C ALA A 150 -0.71 22.96 18.75
N PRO A 151 -1.37 24.14 18.65
CA PRO A 151 -1.57 25.05 19.78
C PRO A 151 -2.26 24.43 21.00
N SER A 152 -3.14 23.45 20.76
CA SER A 152 -3.84 22.67 21.79
C SER A 152 -3.03 21.52 22.37
N GLY A 153 -1.86 21.21 21.81
CA GLY A 153 -1.06 20.02 22.14
C GLY A 153 -1.58 18.72 21.56
N ASP A 154 -2.65 18.77 20.74
CA ASP A 154 -3.20 17.60 20.05
C ASP A 154 -3.89 18.01 18.74
N VAL A 155 -4.07 17.04 17.83
CA VAL A 155 -4.73 17.21 16.54
C VAL A 155 -6.11 16.56 16.62
N SER A 156 -7.17 17.30 16.23
CA SER A 156 -8.54 16.80 16.31
C SER A 156 -8.76 15.58 15.39
N ALA A 157 -9.61 14.65 15.84
CA ALA A 157 -9.99 13.49 15.03
C ALA A 157 -10.64 13.91 13.68
N ALA A 158 -11.44 14.98 13.67
CA ALA A 158 -12.04 15.50 12.43
C ALA A 158 -10.97 16.04 11.47
N GLY A 159 -9.94 16.72 11.99
CA GLY A 159 -8.79 17.17 11.20
C GLY A 159 -8.02 16.00 10.57
N LEU A 160 -7.75 14.95 11.34
CA LEU A 160 -7.09 13.74 10.83
C LEU A 160 -7.90 13.04 9.73
N TRP A 161 -9.22 12.95 9.86
CA TRP A 161 -10.09 12.42 8.81
C TRP A 161 -10.10 13.31 7.56
N SER A 162 -10.09 14.65 7.73
CA SER A 162 -9.98 15.59 6.61
C SER A 162 -8.65 15.44 5.88
N MET A 163 -7.55 15.33 6.63
CA MET A 163 -6.22 15.06 6.08
C MET A 163 -6.18 13.76 5.29
N LEU A 164 -6.72 12.66 5.84
CA LEU A 164 -6.77 11.37 5.15
C LEU A 164 -7.60 11.44 3.86
N GLY A 165 -8.76 12.10 3.89
CA GLY A 165 -9.59 12.31 2.70
C GLY A 165 -8.88 13.13 1.63
N ALA A 166 -8.19 14.21 2.03
CA ALA A 166 -7.36 15.01 1.12
C ALA A 166 -6.22 14.17 0.53
N ALA A 167 -5.50 13.38 1.34
CA ALA A 167 -4.42 12.51 0.89
C ALA A 167 -4.91 11.49 -0.15
N GLN A 168 -6.03 10.84 0.09
CA GLN A 168 -6.64 9.88 -0.84
C GLN A 168 -7.05 10.55 -2.16
N SER A 169 -7.77 11.68 -2.08
CA SER A 169 -8.29 12.36 -3.26
C SER A 169 -7.19 12.97 -4.13
N LEU A 170 -6.22 13.66 -3.53
CA LEU A 170 -5.10 14.28 -4.24
C LEU A 170 -4.19 13.23 -4.87
N SER A 171 -3.90 12.13 -4.16
CA SER A 171 -3.09 11.05 -4.71
C SER A 171 -3.78 10.36 -5.88
N HIS A 172 -5.10 10.16 -5.82
CA HIS A 172 -5.86 9.62 -6.93
C HIS A 172 -5.87 10.58 -8.14
N ALA A 173 -6.07 11.87 -7.90
CA ALA A 173 -6.03 12.89 -8.95
C ALA A 173 -4.65 12.95 -9.64
N ALA A 174 -3.57 12.83 -8.87
CA ALA A 174 -2.21 12.76 -9.41
C ALA A 174 -1.99 11.48 -10.23
N ALA A 175 -2.42 10.32 -9.72
CA ALA A 175 -2.27 9.04 -10.41
C ALA A 175 -3.09 8.98 -11.73
N SER A 176 -4.24 9.68 -11.80
CA SER A 176 -5.06 9.80 -13.01
C SER A 176 -4.59 10.90 -13.98
N GLY A 177 -3.63 11.75 -13.58
CA GLY A 177 -3.13 12.86 -14.39
C GLY A 177 -4.01 14.11 -14.35
N ALA A 178 -5.00 14.20 -13.44
CA ALA A 178 -5.84 15.38 -13.27
C ALA A 178 -5.08 16.54 -12.63
N VAL A 179 -4.09 16.27 -11.80
CA VAL A 179 -3.13 17.22 -11.24
C VAL A 179 -1.72 16.66 -11.36
N THR A 180 -0.69 17.50 -11.24
CA THR A 180 0.68 17.00 -11.20
C THR A 180 0.96 16.36 -9.83
N ARG A 181 1.95 15.44 -9.78
CA ARG A 181 2.42 14.86 -8.53
C ARG A 181 2.86 15.95 -7.54
N ASP A 182 3.62 16.92 -8.03
CA ASP A 182 4.19 17.97 -7.19
C ASP A 182 3.11 18.94 -6.65
N ASP A 183 2.07 19.24 -7.46
CA ASP A 183 0.92 20.00 -6.99
C ASP A 183 0.13 19.24 -5.91
N ALA A 184 -0.05 17.94 -6.07
CA ALA A 184 -0.73 17.12 -5.07
C ALA A 184 0.03 17.09 -3.73
N ILE A 185 1.36 16.95 -3.78
CA ILE A 185 2.23 17.01 -2.58
C ILE A 185 2.14 18.40 -1.93
N ALA A 186 2.28 19.47 -2.72
CA ALA A 186 2.25 20.84 -2.20
C ALA A 186 0.91 21.20 -1.55
N GLU A 187 -0.20 20.76 -2.14
CA GLU A 187 -1.54 21.01 -1.58
C GLU A 187 -1.79 20.21 -0.31
N LEU A 188 -1.38 18.93 -0.29
CA LEU A 188 -1.51 18.10 0.90
C LEU A 188 -0.64 18.62 2.05
N ASP A 189 0.61 18.99 1.79
CA ASP A 189 1.50 19.62 2.77
C ASP A 189 0.87 20.87 3.38
N ARG A 190 0.32 21.76 2.54
CA ARG A 190 -0.36 22.99 2.97
C ARG A 190 -1.58 22.68 3.84
N SER A 191 -2.39 21.70 3.43
CA SER A 191 -3.58 21.26 4.16
C SER A 191 -3.23 20.69 5.54
N ILE A 192 -2.15 19.90 5.64
CA ILE A 192 -1.66 19.36 6.92
C ILE A 192 -1.23 20.49 7.85
N ARG A 193 -0.44 21.45 7.36
CA ARG A 193 0.01 22.58 8.18
C ARG A 193 -1.15 23.45 8.66
N ALA A 194 -2.06 23.80 7.75
CA ALA A 194 -3.24 24.59 8.10
C ALA A 194 -4.10 23.89 9.17
N MET A 195 -4.31 22.57 9.04
CA MET A 195 -5.05 21.76 10.02
C MET A 195 -4.40 21.81 11.41
N VAL A 196 -3.07 21.72 11.49
CA VAL A 196 -2.33 21.71 12.77
C VAL A 196 -2.33 23.09 13.41
N GLU A 197 -2.25 24.18 12.63
CA GLU A 197 -2.21 25.56 13.09
C GLU A 197 -3.60 26.13 13.47
N MET A 198 -4.68 25.46 13.06
CA MET A 198 -6.06 25.85 13.41
C MET A 198 -6.28 25.72 14.93
N ARG A 199 -6.89 26.78 15.53
CA ARG A 199 -7.24 26.84 16.95
C ARG A 199 -8.58 26.19 17.21
#